data_168b8ebfaf7a6dfc3b18faf383d59440
#
_entry.id   168b8ebfaf7a6dfc3b18faf383d59440
#
_cell.length_a   1.000
_cell.length_b   1.000
_cell.length_c   1.000
_cell.angle_alpha   90.00
_cell.angle_beta   90.00
_cell.angle_gamma   90.00
#
_symmetry.space_group_name_H-M   'P 1'
#
loop_
_entity.id
_entity.type
_entity.pdbx_description
1 polymer ?
#
loop_
_entity_poly.entity_id
_entity_poly.type
_entity_poly.pdbx_seq_one_letter_code
_entity_poly.pdbx_strand_id
1 'polypeptide(L)' 'MAHATIRAVTAKTIVQMIADKYLVNEDTALKMFYESDVGEAFSDDETGLYGQSATYIFNLFDEAIKRDMITS' A
#
# COMPACT_ATOMS: atom_id res chain seq x y z
N MET A 1 -20.26 -5.87 -0.33
CA MET A 1 -19.32 -6.96 -0.49
C MET A 1 -18.22 -6.87 0.56
N ALA A 2 -17.98 -7.97 1.25
CA ALA A 2 -17.01 -8.01 2.35
C ALA A 2 -15.60 -7.62 1.90
N HIS A 3 -15.19 -8.11 0.73
CA HIS A 3 -13.83 -7.84 0.21
C HIS A 3 -13.61 -6.36 -0.08
N ALA A 4 -14.62 -5.69 -0.62
CA ALA A 4 -14.50 -4.27 -0.91
C ALA A 4 -14.36 -3.45 0.37
N THR A 5 -15.12 -3.81 1.40
CA THR A 5 -15.07 -3.11 2.68
C THR A 5 -13.72 -3.31 3.38
N ILE A 6 -13.26 -4.55 3.42
CA ILE A 6 -11.96 -4.87 4.03
C ILE A 6 -10.84 -4.14 3.30
N ARG A 7 -10.86 -4.18 1.97
CA ARG A 7 -9.84 -3.53 1.15
C ARG A 7 -9.83 -2.02 1.39
N ALA A 8 -11.00 -1.39 1.47
CA ALA A 8 -11.08 0.06 1.68
C ALA A 8 -10.51 0.47 3.03
N VAL A 9 -10.84 -0.27 4.08
CA VAL A 9 -10.34 0.04 5.43
C VAL A 9 -8.83 -0.17 5.50
N THR A 10 -8.33 -1.26 4.95
CA THR A 10 -6.90 -1.56 4.96
C THR A 10 -6.14 -0.54 4.14
N ALA A 11 -6.65 -0.18 2.97
CA ALA A 11 -6.00 0.81 2.10
C ALA A 11 -5.89 2.16 2.79
N LYS A 12 -6.95 2.58 3.49
CA LYS A 12 -6.91 3.84 4.22
C LYS A 12 -5.82 3.86 5.28
N THR A 13 -5.69 2.77 6.03
CA THR A 13 -4.66 2.65 7.04
C THR A 13 -3.27 2.70 6.41
N ILE A 14 -3.05 1.97 5.32
CA ILE A 14 -1.77 1.96 4.64
C ILE A 14 -1.41 3.36 4.13
N VAL A 15 -2.37 4.04 3.52
CA VAL A 15 -2.16 5.39 2.99
C VAL A 15 -1.77 6.35 4.11
N GLN A 16 -2.41 6.24 5.27
CA GLN A 16 -2.06 7.07 6.43
C GLN A 16 -0.64 6.78 6.90
N MET A 17 -0.23 5.51 6.91
CA MET A 17 1.12 5.13 7.31
C MET A 17 2.16 5.70 6.34
N ILE A 18 1.87 5.66 5.04
CA ILE A 18 2.74 6.23 4.03
C ILE A 18 2.85 7.75 4.19
N ALA A 19 1.70 8.40 4.37
CA ALA A 19 1.68 9.85 4.54
C ALA A 19 2.52 10.29 5.73
N ASP A 20 2.44 9.56 6.83
CA ASP A 20 3.20 9.87 8.04
C ASP A 20 4.69 9.63 7.85
N LYS A 21 5.05 8.50 7.24
CA LYS A 21 6.46 8.15 7.11
C LYS A 21 7.19 9.03 6.10
N TYR A 22 6.55 9.28 4.97
CA TYR A 22 7.18 10.02 3.88
C TYR A 22 6.85 11.50 3.89
N LEU A 23 6.07 11.96 4.87
CA LEU A 23 5.70 13.37 5.07
C LEU A 23 5.05 13.96 3.83
N VAL A 24 4.10 13.23 3.27
CA VAL A 24 3.31 13.66 2.12
C VAL A 24 1.84 13.68 2.51
N ASN A 25 1.01 14.36 1.72
CA ASN A 25 -0.42 14.37 1.99
C ASN A 25 -1.06 13.04 1.55
N GLU A 26 -2.31 12.83 1.96
CA GLU A 26 -3.00 11.57 1.69
C GLU A 26 -3.18 11.31 0.20
N ASP A 27 -3.45 12.34 -0.60
CA ASP A 27 -3.62 12.17 -2.04
C ASP A 27 -2.33 11.67 -2.69
N THR A 28 -1.20 12.23 -2.29
CA THR A 28 0.10 11.80 -2.79
C THR A 28 0.40 10.38 -2.32
N ALA A 29 0.14 10.09 -1.05
CA ALA A 29 0.36 8.76 -0.49
C ALA A 29 -0.47 7.72 -1.22
N LEU A 30 -1.72 8.05 -1.53
CA LEU A 30 -2.62 7.16 -2.26
C LEU A 30 -2.07 6.83 -3.64
N LYS A 31 -1.60 7.83 -4.35
CA LYS A 31 -0.98 7.63 -5.67
C LYS A 31 0.27 6.77 -5.58
N MET A 32 1.13 7.06 -4.62
CA MET A 32 2.36 6.29 -4.41
C MET A 32 2.04 4.81 -4.22
N PHE A 33 1.03 4.53 -3.39
CA PHE A 33 0.67 3.15 -3.10
C PHE A 33 0.11 2.45 -4.34
N TYR A 34 -0.87 3.05 -5.00
CA TYR A 34 -1.54 2.38 -6.12
C TYR A 34 -0.69 2.32 -7.40
N GLU A 35 0.33 3.15 -7.52
CA GLU A 35 1.27 3.08 -8.63
C GLU A 35 2.39 2.08 -8.39
N SER A 36 2.51 1.57 -7.17
CA SER A 36 3.54 0.60 -6.84
C SER A 36 3.09 -0.82 -7.20
N ASP A 37 4.07 -1.73 -7.30
CA ASP A 37 3.77 -3.14 -7.53
C ASP A 37 2.96 -3.73 -6.39
N VAL A 38 3.21 -3.28 -5.17
CA VAL A 38 2.47 -3.74 -4.00
C VAL A 38 1.01 -3.29 -4.08
N GLY A 39 0.77 -2.04 -4.48
CA GLY A 39 -0.59 -1.54 -4.66
C GLY A 39 -1.33 -2.28 -5.76
N GLU A 40 -0.63 -2.62 -6.83
CA GLU A 40 -1.22 -3.40 -7.92
C GLU A 40 -1.63 -4.78 -7.42
N ALA A 41 -0.74 -5.47 -6.70
CA ALA A 41 -1.04 -6.78 -6.12
C ALA A 41 -2.18 -6.69 -5.10
N PHE A 42 -2.22 -5.62 -4.31
CA PHE A 42 -3.29 -5.39 -3.35
C PHE A 42 -4.66 -5.29 -4.02
N SER A 43 -4.70 -4.69 -5.21
CA SER A 43 -5.94 -4.51 -5.96
C SER A 43 -6.39 -5.78 -6.69
N ASP A 44 -5.49 -6.77 -6.82
CA ASP A 44 -5.79 -8.03 -7.51
C ASP A 44 -6.26 -9.06 -6.50
N ASP A 45 -7.51 -9.49 -6.64
CA ASP A 45 -8.12 -10.47 -5.74
C ASP A 45 -7.36 -11.80 -5.70
N GLU A 46 -6.73 -12.16 -6.82
CA GLU A 46 -6.03 -13.45 -6.92
C GLU A 46 -4.81 -13.55 -6.02
N THR A 47 -4.19 -12.42 -5.71
CA THR A 47 -3.00 -12.42 -4.84
C THR A 47 -3.35 -12.66 -3.38
N GLY A 48 -4.58 -12.35 -2.97
CA GLY A 48 -4.99 -12.43 -1.57
C GLY A 48 -4.31 -11.44 -0.67
N LEU A 49 -3.54 -10.51 -1.21
CA LEU A 49 -2.77 -9.56 -0.41
C LEU A 49 -3.68 -8.68 0.46
N TYR A 50 -4.86 -8.34 -0.04
CA TYR A 50 -5.81 -7.52 0.71
C TYR A 50 -6.24 -8.15 2.03
N GLY A 51 -6.02 -9.45 2.20
CA GLY A 51 -6.34 -10.15 3.44
C GLY A 51 -5.25 -10.08 4.50
N GLN A 52 -4.10 -9.52 4.16
CA GLN A 52 -3.01 -9.36 5.12
C GLN A 52 -3.17 -8.08 5.92
N SER A 53 -2.43 -7.96 7.02
CA SER A 53 -2.51 -6.76 7.85
C SER A 53 -1.95 -5.54 7.11
N ALA A 54 -2.43 -4.36 7.50
CA ALA A 54 -1.92 -3.12 6.92
C ALA A 54 -0.42 -2.97 7.16
N THR A 55 0.06 -3.35 8.34
CA THR A 55 1.48 -3.28 8.67
C THR A 55 2.32 -4.15 7.73
N TYR A 56 1.85 -5.37 7.47
CA TYR A 56 2.54 -6.29 6.57
C TYR A 56 2.65 -5.69 5.16
N ILE A 57 1.54 -5.20 4.65
CA ILE A 57 1.49 -4.61 3.31
C ILE A 57 2.34 -3.34 3.24
N PHE A 58 2.27 -2.52 4.27
CA PHE A 58 3.09 -1.31 4.33
C PHE A 58 4.58 -1.64 4.30
N ASN A 59 5.00 -2.69 5.02
CA ASN A 59 6.39 -3.11 5.03
C ASN A 59 6.85 -3.58 3.65
N LEU A 60 5.99 -4.29 2.92
CA LEU A 60 6.30 -4.69 1.54
C LEU A 60 6.48 -3.47 0.66
N PHE A 61 5.60 -2.48 0.80
CA PHE A 61 5.68 -1.23 0.04
C PHE A 61 6.97 -0.49 0.37
N ASP A 62 7.29 -0.36 1.65
CA ASP A 62 8.48 0.35 2.10
C ASP A 62 9.75 -0.29 1.57
N GLU A 63 9.82 -1.62 1.60
CA GLU A 63 10.96 -2.35 1.04
C GLU A 63 11.09 -2.16 -0.46
N ALA A 64 9.97 -2.13 -1.18
CA ALA A 64 9.98 -1.93 -2.62
C ALA A 64 10.50 -0.54 -2.97
N ILE A 65 10.08 0.49 -2.22
CA ILE A 65 10.55 1.85 -2.42
C ILE A 65 12.05 1.94 -2.19
N LYS A 66 12.55 1.34 -1.10
CA LYS A 66 13.98 1.35 -0.79
C LYS A 66 14.80 0.64 -1.86
N ARG A 67 14.28 -0.47 -2.37
CA ARG A 67 14.96 -1.21 -3.43
C ARG A 67 15.06 -0.39 -4.71
N ASP A 68 13.98 0.31 -5.08
CA ASP A 68 13.99 1.17 -6.25
C ASP A 68 14.98 2.32 -6.10
N MET A 69 15.07 2.89 -4.91
CA MET A 69 16.01 3.98 -4.65
C MET A 69 17.45 3.53 -4.77
N ILE A 70 17.74 2.29 -4.36
CA ILE A 70 19.10 1.74 -4.43
C ILE A 70 19.49 1.42 -5.86
N THR A 71 18.56 0.91 -6.65
CA THR A 71 18.85 0.49 -8.02
C THR A 71 18.81 1.64 -9.04
N SER A 72 18.27 2.76 -8.62
CA SER A 72 18.22 3.96 -9.46
C SER A 72 19.54 4.69 -9.46
#